data_c0aa83772d73acb3774aabb2c5a40885
#
_entry.id   c0aa83772d73acb3774aabb2c5a40885
#
_cell.length_a   1.000
_cell.length_b   1.000
_cell.length_c   1.000
_cell.angle_alpha   90.00
_cell.angle_beta   90.00
_cell.angle_gamma   90.00
#
_symmetry.space_group_name_H-M   'P 1'
#
loop_
_entity.id
_entity.type
_entity.pdbx_description
1 polymer ?
#
loop_
_entity_poly.entity_id
_entity_poly.type
_entity_poly.pdbx_seq_one_letter_code
_entity_poly.pdbx_strand_id
1 'polypeptide(L)'
;MFNVFLLFCIPLAIMYYIVFVWRWKKNSQNFYPDNRPFIFGHRGSPTHITENTLNSFEKAIDEGVDGLEFDIRLTKDKKIVIFHDSDLQRLAGI
;
A
#
# COMPACT_ATOMS: atom_id res chain seq x y z
N MET A 1 43.91 -23.50 -7.15
CA MET A 1 42.94 -24.52 -6.67
C MET A 1 41.54 -23.95 -6.78
N PHE A 2 40.71 -24.45 -7.69
CA PHE A 2 39.30 -24.05 -7.75
C PHE A 2 38.62 -24.43 -6.45
N ASN A 3 37.96 -23.46 -5.82
CA ASN A 3 37.30 -23.69 -4.53
C ASN A 3 36.02 -24.51 -4.79
N VAL A 4 36.03 -25.79 -4.37
CA VAL A 4 34.91 -26.73 -4.55
C VAL A 4 33.58 -26.12 -4.05
N PHE A 5 33.65 -25.27 -3.04
CA PHE A 5 32.51 -24.54 -2.49
C PHE A 5 31.82 -23.65 -3.55
N LEU A 6 32.59 -22.94 -4.40
CA LEU A 6 32.05 -22.08 -5.45
C LEU A 6 31.37 -22.89 -6.57
N LEU A 7 31.86 -24.11 -6.84
CA LEU A 7 31.25 -24.99 -7.85
C LEU A 7 29.82 -25.43 -7.49
N PHE A 8 29.50 -25.53 -6.23
CA PHE A 8 28.16 -25.89 -5.78
C PHE A 8 27.29 -24.67 -5.44
N CYS A 9 27.84 -23.63 -4.84
CA CYS A 9 27.07 -22.45 -4.42
C CYS A 9 26.57 -21.61 -5.58
N ILE A 10 27.36 -21.46 -6.66
CA ILE A 10 26.94 -20.66 -7.82
C ILE A 10 25.76 -21.31 -8.56
N PRO A 11 25.79 -22.61 -8.92
CA PRO A 11 24.62 -23.25 -9.54
C PRO A 11 23.37 -23.25 -8.65
N LEU A 12 23.52 -23.44 -7.34
CA LEU A 12 22.40 -23.36 -6.40
C LEU A 12 21.79 -21.96 -6.34
N ALA A 13 22.61 -20.90 -6.32
CA ALA A 13 22.16 -19.54 -6.33
C ALA A 13 21.44 -19.19 -7.65
N ILE A 14 21.97 -19.64 -8.79
CA ILE A 14 21.34 -19.47 -10.10
C ILE A 14 20.01 -20.22 -10.16
N MET A 15 19.96 -21.46 -9.69
CA MET A 15 18.73 -22.24 -9.65
C MET A 15 17.68 -21.58 -8.74
N TYR A 16 18.08 -21.11 -7.56
CA TYR A 16 17.21 -20.37 -6.67
C TYR A 16 16.65 -19.09 -7.34
N TYR A 17 17.52 -18.33 -8.02
CA TYR A 17 17.11 -17.12 -8.74
C TYR A 17 16.12 -17.45 -9.87
N ILE A 18 16.38 -18.50 -10.68
CA ILE A 18 15.50 -18.96 -11.75
C ILE A 18 14.12 -19.34 -11.17
N VAL A 19 14.10 -20.15 -10.10
CA VAL A 19 12.86 -20.57 -9.44
C VAL A 19 12.11 -19.37 -8.88
N PHE A 20 12.82 -18.42 -8.26
CA PHE A 20 12.24 -17.19 -7.73
C PHE A 20 11.59 -16.37 -8.82
N VAL A 21 12.30 -16.09 -9.93
CA VAL A 21 11.77 -15.35 -11.08
C VAL A 21 10.61 -16.08 -11.75
N TRP A 22 10.68 -17.40 -11.85
CA TRP A 22 9.60 -18.22 -12.41
C TRP A 22 8.33 -18.24 -11.56
N ARG A 23 8.50 -18.19 -10.24
CA ARG A 23 7.37 -18.09 -9.29
C ARG A 23 6.72 -16.73 -9.30
N TRP A 24 7.46 -15.70 -9.69
CA TRP A 24 6.94 -14.35 -9.81
C TRP A 24 6.12 -14.20 -11.10
N LYS A 25 4.92 -14.75 -11.10
CA LYS A 25 4.00 -14.51 -12.20
C LYS A 25 3.30 -13.17 -11.98
N LYS A 26 3.40 -12.30 -12.99
CA LYS A 26 2.57 -11.09 -13.06
C LYS A 26 1.11 -11.53 -12.93
N ASN A 27 0.38 -10.97 -11.98
CA ASN A 27 -1.06 -11.19 -11.90
C ASN A 27 -1.69 -10.70 -13.21
N SER A 28 -2.32 -11.63 -13.95
CA SER A 28 -2.93 -11.34 -15.25
C SER A 28 -4.32 -10.71 -15.13
N GLN A 29 -4.81 -10.51 -13.91
CA GLN A 29 -6.07 -9.78 -13.73
C GLN A 29 -5.81 -8.32 -14.10
N ASN A 30 -6.53 -7.83 -15.10
CA ASN A 30 -6.61 -6.41 -15.40
C ASN A 30 -7.29 -5.72 -14.22
N PHE A 31 -6.48 -5.27 -13.29
CA PHE A 31 -6.94 -4.52 -12.13
C PHE A 31 -7.31 -3.07 -12.51
N TYR A 32 -6.84 -2.63 -13.67
CA TYR A 32 -7.05 -1.27 -14.14
C TYR A 32 -8.33 -1.16 -14.95
N PRO A 33 -9.19 -0.15 -14.67
CA PRO A 33 -10.35 0.10 -15.52
C PRO A 33 -9.89 0.41 -16.94
N ASP A 34 -10.59 -0.16 -17.92
CA ASP A 34 -10.27 0.06 -19.31
C ASP A 34 -10.50 1.54 -19.66
N ASN A 35 -9.48 2.15 -20.26
CA ASN A 35 -9.51 3.48 -20.89
C ASN A 35 -9.70 4.71 -19.97
N ARG A 36 -9.49 4.61 -18.67
CA ARG A 36 -9.49 5.77 -17.77
C ARG A 36 -8.48 5.63 -16.63
N PRO A 37 -7.97 6.73 -16.05
CA PRO A 37 -7.14 6.67 -14.87
C PRO A 37 -7.92 6.16 -13.65
N PHE A 38 -7.21 5.54 -12.71
CA PHE A 38 -7.71 5.27 -11.37
C PHE A 38 -7.89 6.56 -10.58
N ILE A 39 -9.00 6.65 -9.88
CA ILE A 39 -9.30 7.75 -8.96
C ILE A 39 -9.28 7.22 -7.54
N PHE A 40 -8.41 7.80 -6.71
CA PHE A 40 -8.31 7.46 -5.30
C PHE A 40 -8.80 8.63 -4.43
N GLY A 41 -9.63 8.31 -3.45
CA GLY A 41 -10.00 9.26 -2.39
C GLY A 41 -8.84 9.43 -1.41
N HIS A 42 -8.05 10.51 -1.54
CA HIS A 42 -6.95 10.86 -0.65
C HIS A 42 -7.50 11.24 0.74
N ARG A 43 -7.32 10.37 1.72
CA ARG A 43 -7.92 10.47 3.07
C ARG A 43 -9.45 10.48 3.06
N GLY A 44 -10.07 9.89 2.03
CA GLY A 44 -11.50 9.93 1.76
C GLY A 44 -11.93 11.08 0.86
N SER A 45 -12.94 11.86 1.29
CA SER A 45 -13.44 13.08 0.62
C SER A 45 -13.27 14.30 1.54
N PRO A 46 -12.01 14.79 1.75
CA PRO A 46 -11.69 15.79 2.78
C PRO A 46 -12.25 17.19 2.51
N THR A 47 -12.69 17.47 1.29
CA THR A 47 -13.36 18.72 0.94
C THR A 47 -14.77 18.83 1.54
N HIS A 48 -15.39 17.70 1.87
CA HIS A 48 -16.75 17.63 2.38
C HIS A 48 -16.83 17.16 3.83
N ILE A 49 -15.95 16.25 4.24
CA ILE A 49 -15.99 15.58 5.53
C ILE A 49 -14.57 15.46 6.07
N THR A 50 -14.41 15.54 7.39
CA THR A 50 -13.09 15.42 8.04
C THR A 50 -12.30 14.20 7.52
N GLU A 51 -11.07 14.46 7.10
CA GLU A 51 -10.16 13.46 6.54
C GLU A 51 -9.94 12.26 7.47
N ASN A 52 -9.63 11.10 6.89
CA ASN A 52 -9.28 9.88 7.63
C ASN A 52 -10.38 9.39 8.59
N THR A 53 -11.65 9.68 8.31
CA THR A 53 -12.81 9.19 9.06
C THR A 53 -13.65 8.22 8.21
N LEU A 54 -14.41 7.35 8.85
CA LEU A 54 -15.32 6.42 8.16
C LEU A 54 -16.30 7.18 7.26
N ASN A 55 -16.88 8.27 7.75
CA ASN A 55 -17.82 9.08 6.98
C ASN A 55 -17.15 9.68 5.72
N SER A 56 -15.87 10.07 5.83
CA SER A 56 -15.11 10.58 4.68
C SER A 56 -14.86 9.49 3.64
N PHE A 57 -14.62 8.27 4.09
CA PHE A 57 -14.44 7.11 3.20
C PHE A 57 -15.75 6.71 2.53
N GLU A 58 -16.84 6.64 3.26
CA GLU A 58 -18.17 6.39 2.70
C GLU A 58 -18.54 7.44 1.65
N LYS A 59 -18.31 8.72 1.96
CA LYS A 59 -18.53 9.81 1.00
C LYS A 59 -17.72 9.66 -0.28
N ALA A 60 -16.43 9.31 -0.18
CA ALA A 60 -15.59 9.07 -1.34
C ALA A 60 -16.10 7.89 -2.19
N ILE A 61 -16.56 6.81 -1.55
CA ILE A 61 -17.17 5.66 -2.24
C ILE A 61 -18.44 6.09 -2.98
N ASP A 62 -19.31 6.87 -2.36
CA ASP A 62 -20.52 7.40 -2.98
C ASP A 62 -20.20 8.31 -4.17
N GLU A 63 -19.07 9.00 -4.15
CA GLU A 63 -18.55 9.82 -5.26
C GLU A 63 -17.94 8.98 -6.39
N GLY A 64 -17.83 7.66 -6.21
CA GLY A 64 -17.44 6.70 -7.25
C GLY A 64 -15.93 6.58 -7.44
N VAL A 65 -15.14 6.74 -6.38
CA VAL A 65 -13.69 6.48 -6.44
C VAL A 65 -13.39 4.99 -6.61
N ASP A 66 -12.27 4.67 -7.24
CA ASP A 66 -11.82 3.29 -7.47
C ASP A 66 -11.10 2.68 -6.26
N GLY A 67 -10.64 3.54 -5.36
CA GLY A 67 -9.95 3.13 -4.15
C GLY A 67 -9.85 4.25 -3.13
N LEU A 68 -9.41 3.89 -1.94
CA LEU A 68 -9.20 4.82 -0.84
C LEU A 68 -7.72 4.82 -0.46
N GLU A 69 -7.20 5.98 -0.19
CA GLU A 69 -5.89 6.17 0.43
C GLU A 69 -6.13 6.69 1.85
N PHE A 70 -5.40 6.20 2.81
CA PHE A 70 -5.47 6.62 4.21
C PHE A 70 -4.14 6.44 4.92
N ASP A 71 -3.94 7.23 5.96
CA ASP A 71 -2.72 7.24 6.76
C ASP A 71 -2.88 6.39 8.01
N ILE A 72 -1.87 5.63 8.36
CA ILE A 72 -1.83 4.86 9.62
C ILE A 72 -0.68 5.32 10.50
N ARG A 73 -0.95 5.39 11.81
CA ARG A 73 0.03 5.70 12.84
C ARG A 73 -0.10 4.78 14.04
N LEU A 74 0.96 4.71 14.81
CA LEU A 74 0.96 4.06 16.12
C LEU A 74 0.80 5.13 17.21
N THR A 75 -0.11 4.89 18.13
CA THR A 75 -0.21 5.65 19.38
C THR A 75 0.94 5.31 20.32
N LYS A 76 1.10 6.09 21.40
CA LYS A 76 2.13 5.82 22.43
C LYS A 76 1.98 4.43 23.06
N ASP A 77 0.76 3.93 23.20
CA ASP A 77 0.44 2.59 23.70
C ASP A 77 0.39 1.52 22.59
N LYS A 78 0.98 1.84 21.42
CA LYS A 78 1.18 0.95 20.26
C LYS A 78 -0.12 0.44 19.62
N LYS A 79 -1.20 1.17 19.69
CA LYS A 79 -2.41 0.89 18.90
C LYS A 79 -2.33 1.56 17.55
N ILE A 80 -2.85 0.87 16.53
CA ILE A 80 -2.95 1.43 15.18
C ILE A 80 -4.16 2.36 15.13
N VAL A 81 -3.95 3.56 14.60
CA VAL A 81 -5.00 4.54 14.34
C VAL A 81 -4.87 5.08 12.91
N ILE A 82 -5.98 5.50 12.34
CA ILE A 82 -5.99 6.17 11.03
C ILE A 82 -5.86 7.67 11.30
N PHE A 83 -4.68 8.23 11.02
CA PHE A 83 -4.36 9.63 11.26
C PHE A 83 -3.10 10.04 10.50
N HIS A 84 -3.07 11.25 9.93
CA HIS A 84 -1.94 11.74 9.14
C HIS A 84 -0.82 12.36 9.99
N ASP A 85 -1.16 13.32 10.84
CA ASP A 85 -0.17 14.16 11.53
C ASP A 85 0.48 13.42 12.71
N SER A 86 1.57 13.97 13.22
CA SER A 86 2.24 13.46 14.41
C SER A 86 1.53 13.87 15.71
N ASP A 87 0.65 14.86 15.62
CA ASP A 87 -0.10 15.44 16.76
C ASP A 87 -1.52 15.83 16.32
N LEU A 88 -2.31 16.31 17.26
CA LEU A 88 -3.71 16.68 17.06
C LEU A 88 -3.91 18.18 16.74
N GLN A 89 -2.83 18.96 16.67
CA GLN A 89 -2.89 20.41 16.57
C GLN A 89 -3.73 20.89 15.38
N ARG A 90 -3.50 20.36 14.19
CA ARG A 90 -4.15 20.82 12.95
C ARG A 90 -5.65 20.52 12.92
N LEU A 91 -6.04 19.31 13.34
CA LEU A 91 -7.44 18.86 13.22
C LEU A 91 -8.27 19.13 14.46
N ALA A 92 -7.67 19.13 15.65
CA ALA A 92 -8.38 19.30 16.92
C ALA A 92 -7.96 20.54 17.71
N GLY A 93 -6.90 21.23 17.33
CA GLY A 93 -6.42 22.44 18.00
C GLY A 93 -5.79 22.21 19.38
N ILE A 94 -5.34 20.98 19.66
CA ILE A 94 -4.78 20.57 20.97
C ILE A 94 -3.42 19.92 20.82
#